data_8d17430f2092e921ea5f3c60a0df0039
#
_entry.id   8d17430f2092e921ea5f3c60a0df0039
#
_cell.length_a   1.000
_cell.length_b   1.000
_cell.length_c   1.000
_cell.angle_alpha   90.00
_cell.angle_beta   90.00
_cell.angle_gamma   90.00
#
_symmetry.space_group_name_H-M   'P 1'
#
loop_
_entity.id
_entity.type
_entity.pdbx_description
1 polymer ?
#
loop_
_entity_poly.entity_id
_entity_poly.type
_entity_poly.pdbx_seq_one_letter_code
_entity_poly.pdbx_strand_id
1 'polypeptide(L)'
;MYKHVALLVRREGLSHDEFRERWLDGHTPVARDIEGVVRYHTVVPTDPGASEFDGIAELYFESLDDLHDALGSPGSRDYDPTREVAAKAREDVDDFLAVEERPRFIGEEVVQKDETGGGADDGHGESGYGDTDGLYKHSAFLVRKSGMSHEEFRDYWETQHTPLARDIEGVVRYHTVYPTDPEASEFDGVAELYFESLEDLHDALGSPGSRDYDPSREVAAKAREDVDNFLAVAERPRFIGRETVQKDATGTEAH
;
A
#
# COMPACT_ATOMS: atom_id res chain seq x y z
N MET A 1 5.57 8.84 8.29
CA MET A 1 6.14 8.97 6.93
C MET A 1 5.00 9.11 5.94
N TYR A 2 5.14 9.99 4.93
CA TYR A 2 4.12 10.17 3.91
C TYR A 2 4.29 9.17 2.79
N LYS A 3 3.19 8.62 2.33
CA LYS A 3 3.16 7.52 1.36
C LYS A 3 2.22 7.84 0.21
N HIS A 4 2.73 7.71 -1.01
CA HIS A 4 1.91 7.67 -2.21
C HIS A 4 1.74 6.22 -2.63
N VAL A 5 0.51 5.77 -2.76
CA VAL A 5 0.13 4.42 -3.22
C VAL A 5 -0.59 4.55 -4.55
N ALA A 6 -0.11 3.87 -5.58
CA ALA A 6 -0.76 3.79 -6.88
C ALA A 6 -1.15 2.35 -7.20
N LEU A 7 -2.44 2.11 -7.40
CA LEU A 7 -2.93 0.87 -8.00
C LEU A 7 -2.71 0.95 -9.51
N LEU A 8 -1.95 0.02 -10.05
CA LEU A 8 -1.52 0.07 -11.46
C LEU A 8 -2.47 -0.73 -12.34
N VAL A 9 -2.90 -0.09 -13.43
CA VAL A 9 -3.67 -0.70 -14.50
C VAL A 9 -2.82 -0.64 -15.76
N ARG A 10 -2.49 -1.78 -16.36
CA ARG A 10 -1.69 -1.81 -17.58
C ARG A 10 -2.44 -1.22 -18.77
N ARG A 11 -1.68 -0.63 -19.68
CA ARG A 11 -2.22 -0.11 -20.93
C ARG A 11 -2.84 -1.24 -21.77
N GLU A 12 -3.95 -0.96 -22.40
CA GLU A 12 -4.62 -1.88 -23.32
C GLU A 12 -3.64 -2.39 -24.40
N GLY A 13 -3.67 -3.69 -24.66
CA GLY A 13 -2.82 -4.34 -25.63
C GLY A 13 -1.50 -4.89 -25.10
N LEU A 14 -1.13 -4.61 -23.84
CA LEU A 14 0.01 -5.24 -23.18
C LEU A 14 -0.42 -6.54 -22.47
N SER A 15 0.42 -7.57 -22.57
CA SER A 15 0.34 -8.72 -21.67
C SER A 15 0.83 -8.35 -20.26
N HIS A 16 0.54 -9.18 -19.26
CA HIS A 16 1.06 -9.00 -17.90
C HIS A 16 2.60 -9.01 -17.86
N ASP A 17 3.23 -9.88 -18.66
CA ASP A 17 4.70 -10.00 -18.71
C ASP A 17 5.34 -8.77 -19.34
N GLU A 18 4.80 -8.26 -20.47
CA GLU A 18 5.28 -7.03 -21.11
C GLU A 18 5.09 -5.80 -20.21
N PHE A 19 3.96 -5.71 -19.51
CA PHE A 19 3.72 -4.67 -18.51
C PHE A 19 4.75 -4.74 -17.39
N ARG A 20 4.96 -5.92 -16.81
CA ARG A 20 5.89 -6.15 -15.71
C ARG A 20 7.33 -5.80 -16.08
N GLU A 21 7.79 -6.21 -17.27
CA GLU A 21 9.13 -5.88 -17.77
C GLU A 21 9.30 -4.35 -17.90
N ARG A 22 8.35 -3.66 -18.52
CA ARG A 22 8.42 -2.20 -18.67
C ARG A 22 8.38 -1.48 -17.32
N TRP A 23 7.53 -1.93 -16.41
CA TRP A 23 7.42 -1.35 -15.08
C TRP A 23 8.67 -1.58 -14.24
N LEU A 24 9.06 -2.86 -14.04
CA LEU A 24 10.11 -3.21 -13.07
C LEU A 24 11.52 -2.93 -13.62
N ASP A 25 11.78 -3.25 -14.88
CA ASP A 25 13.11 -3.14 -15.48
C ASP A 25 13.32 -1.77 -16.16
N GLY A 26 12.24 -1.16 -16.68
CA GLY A 26 12.29 0.15 -17.34
C GLY A 26 12.03 1.32 -16.40
N HIS A 27 10.84 1.39 -15.83
CA HIS A 27 10.35 2.55 -15.06
C HIS A 27 10.90 2.60 -13.63
N THR A 28 10.94 1.48 -12.91
CA THR A 28 11.37 1.43 -11.49
C THR A 28 12.75 2.05 -11.26
N PRO A 29 13.77 1.84 -12.11
CA PRO A 29 15.06 2.51 -11.96
C PRO A 29 15.00 4.04 -12.02
N VAL A 30 14.02 4.60 -12.75
CA VAL A 30 13.80 6.06 -12.80
C VAL A 30 13.00 6.52 -11.58
N ALA A 31 11.93 5.81 -11.24
CA ALA A 31 11.03 6.18 -10.15
C ALA A 31 11.72 6.21 -8.79
N ARG A 32 12.65 5.28 -8.51
CA ARG A 32 13.41 5.27 -7.25
C ARG A 32 14.33 6.47 -7.07
N ASP A 33 14.70 7.14 -8.16
CA ASP A 33 15.60 8.30 -8.15
C ASP A 33 14.83 9.65 -8.15
N ILE A 34 13.47 9.62 -8.05
CA ILE A 34 12.65 10.81 -7.89
C ILE A 34 13.10 11.57 -6.65
N GLU A 35 13.22 12.89 -6.77
CA GLU A 35 13.65 13.78 -5.71
C GLU A 35 12.70 13.70 -4.50
N GLY A 36 13.26 13.51 -3.30
CA GLY A 36 12.51 13.37 -2.05
C GLY A 36 12.05 11.94 -1.73
N VAL A 37 12.12 11.00 -2.68
CA VAL A 37 11.80 9.59 -2.41
C VAL A 37 12.87 8.96 -1.53
N VAL A 38 12.50 8.56 -0.32
CA VAL A 38 13.37 7.85 0.64
C VAL A 38 13.17 6.34 0.62
N ARG A 39 11.97 5.88 0.26
CA ARG A 39 11.65 4.46 0.01
C ARG A 39 10.84 4.30 -1.27
N TYR A 40 11.02 3.16 -1.91
CA TYR A 40 10.19 2.73 -3.02
C TYR A 40 9.96 1.22 -2.94
N HIS A 41 8.69 0.83 -2.86
CA HIS A 41 8.27 -0.57 -2.87
C HIS A 41 7.39 -0.85 -4.08
N THR A 42 7.51 -2.05 -4.62
CA THR A 42 6.63 -2.57 -5.68
C THR A 42 5.96 -3.84 -5.18
N VAL A 43 4.66 -3.99 -5.46
CA VAL A 43 3.92 -5.20 -5.11
C VAL A 43 3.36 -5.80 -6.38
N VAL A 44 3.82 -7.01 -6.71
CA VAL A 44 3.39 -7.76 -7.90
C VAL A 44 2.30 -8.75 -7.51
N PRO A 45 1.17 -8.86 -8.26
CA PRO A 45 0.09 -9.75 -7.90
C PRO A 45 0.53 -11.21 -7.87
N THR A 46 0.05 -11.98 -6.88
CA THR A 46 0.31 -13.43 -6.80
C THR A 46 -0.44 -14.22 -7.85
N ASP A 47 -1.58 -13.70 -8.31
CA ASP A 47 -2.37 -14.23 -9.42
C ASP A 47 -2.82 -13.08 -10.33
N PRO A 48 -2.04 -12.76 -11.40
CA PRO A 48 -2.41 -11.68 -12.32
C PRO A 48 -3.75 -11.89 -13.03
N GLY A 49 -4.17 -13.14 -13.22
CA GLY A 49 -5.43 -13.47 -13.89
C GLY A 49 -6.68 -13.25 -13.03
N ALA A 50 -6.53 -13.29 -11.71
CA ALA A 50 -7.60 -13.07 -10.74
C ALA A 50 -7.52 -11.69 -10.06
N SER A 51 -6.46 -10.92 -10.30
CA SER A 51 -6.27 -9.60 -9.73
C SER A 51 -6.96 -8.52 -10.56
N GLU A 52 -7.63 -7.57 -9.89
CA GLU A 52 -8.24 -6.40 -10.54
C GLU A 52 -7.18 -5.41 -11.05
N PHE A 53 -6.03 -5.34 -10.39
CA PHE A 53 -4.93 -4.45 -10.72
C PHE A 53 -3.68 -5.25 -11.09
N ASP A 54 -2.80 -4.65 -11.90
CA ASP A 54 -1.58 -5.27 -12.38
C ASP A 54 -0.39 -5.07 -11.44
N GLY A 55 -0.52 -4.22 -10.42
CA GLY A 55 0.49 -4.00 -9.39
C GLY A 55 0.17 -2.85 -8.46
N ILE A 56 1.01 -2.67 -7.44
CA ILE A 56 1.03 -1.47 -6.58
C ILE A 56 2.43 -0.89 -6.59
N ALA A 57 2.52 0.43 -6.76
CA ALA A 57 3.74 1.21 -6.57
C ALA A 57 3.57 2.10 -5.33
N GLU A 58 4.55 2.06 -4.42
CA GLU A 58 4.52 2.78 -3.16
C GLU A 58 5.79 3.61 -3.00
N LEU A 59 5.63 4.94 -3.02
CA LEU A 59 6.72 5.87 -2.84
C LEU A 59 6.57 6.59 -1.50
N TYR A 60 7.65 6.67 -0.75
CA TYR A 60 7.68 7.23 0.61
C TYR A 60 8.54 8.47 0.67
N PHE A 61 8.05 9.47 1.40
CA PHE A 61 8.67 10.78 1.58
C PHE A 61 8.67 11.15 3.07
N GLU A 62 9.70 11.88 3.49
CA GLU A 62 9.75 12.45 4.84
C GLU A 62 8.88 13.71 4.96
N SER A 63 8.75 14.45 3.85
CA SER A 63 7.99 15.69 3.75
C SER A 63 6.77 15.54 2.83
N LEU A 64 5.63 16.07 3.26
CA LEU A 64 4.43 16.14 2.42
C LEU A 64 4.60 17.10 1.25
N ASP A 65 5.37 18.19 1.45
CA ASP A 65 5.69 19.16 0.39
C ASP A 65 6.50 18.49 -0.71
N ASP A 66 7.53 17.70 -0.37
CA ASP A 66 8.30 16.94 -1.36
C ASP A 66 7.45 15.94 -2.13
N LEU A 67 6.52 15.27 -1.45
CA LEU A 67 5.58 14.35 -2.11
C LEU A 67 4.69 15.10 -3.10
N HIS A 68 4.10 16.22 -2.68
CA HIS A 68 3.22 17.02 -3.53
C HIS A 68 3.95 17.62 -4.73
N ASP A 69 5.15 18.14 -4.53
CA ASP A 69 6.00 18.69 -5.60
C ASP A 69 6.37 17.61 -6.62
N ALA A 70 6.68 16.40 -6.16
CA ALA A 70 7.06 15.30 -7.03
C ALA A 70 5.88 14.65 -7.77
N LEU A 71 4.74 14.44 -7.10
CA LEU A 71 3.67 13.55 -7.57
C LEU A 71 2.29 14.20 -7.61
N GLY A 72 2.16 15.44 -7.14
CA GLY A 72 0.88 16.15 -6.95
C GLY A 72 0.19 15.79 -5.63
N SER A 73 -0.85 16.57 -5.28
CA SER A 73 -1.64 16.41 -4.06
C SER A 73 -2.86 15.49 -4.25
N PRO A 74 -3.57 15.11 -3.17
CA PRO A 74 -4.84 14.41 -3.30
C PRO A 74 -5.82 15.18 -4.20
N GLY A 75 -6.44 14.48 -5.14
CA GLY A 75 -7.37 15.08 -6.11
C GLY A 75 -6.72 15.96 -7.20
N SER A 76 -5.41 16.21 -7.15
CA SER A 76 -4.68 17.01 -8.14
C SER A 76 -3.42 16.31 -8.62
N ARG A 77 -3.08 16.57 -9.89
CA ARG A 77 -1.79 16.14 -10.48
C ARG A 77 -0.91 17.36 -10.76
N ASP A 78 -1.17 18.51 -10.10
CA ASP A 78 -0.29 19.66 -10.13
C ASP A 78 0.98 19.36 -9.35
N TYR A 79 2.11 19.44 -10.03
CA TYR A 79 3.43 19.11 -9.49
C TYR A 79 4.46 20.15 -9.94
N ASP A 80 5.59 20.21 -9.24
CA ASP A 80 6.69 21.08 -9.61
C ASP A 80 7.36 20.60 -10.91
N PRO A 81 7.23 21.35 -12.04
CA PRO A 81 7.84 20.95 -13.32
C PRO A 81 9.36 21.04 -13.32
N THR A 82 9.99 21.64 -12.29
CA THR A 82 11.45 21.75 -12.18
C THR A 82 12.10 20.49 -11.62
N ARG A 83 11.31 19.56 -11.08
CA ARG A 83 11.78 18.23 -10.63
C ARG A 83 11.95 17.31 -11.84
N GLU A 84 13.18 17.31 -12.40
CA GLU A 84 13.48 16.67 -13.70
C GLU A 84 13.24 15.16 -13.70
N VAL A 85 13.64 14.46 -12.63
CA VAL A 85 13.47 12.99 -12.55
C VAL A 85 12.01 12.63 -12.37
N ALA A 86 11.26 13.36 -11.53
CA ALA A 86 9.82 13.17 -11.39
C ALA A 86 9.06 13.44 -12.70
N ALA A 87 9.44 14.49 -13.46
CA ALA A 87 8.88 14.78 -14.77
C ALA A 87 9.12 13.64 -15.76
N LYS A 88 10.35 13.13 -15.82
CA LYS A 88 10.73 11.99 -16.67
C LYS A 88 9.95 10.72 -16.29
N ALA A 89 9.83 10.43 -14.99
CA ALA A 89 9.07 9.26 -14.53
C ALA A 89 7.59 9.35 -14.93
N ARG A 90 7.00 10.56 -14.94
CA ARG A 90 5.61 10.76 -15.38
C ARG A 90 5.39 10.61 -16.88
N GLU A 91 6.35 11.06 -17.69
CA GLU A 91 6.30 10.88 -19.15
C GLU A 91 6.39 9.41 -19.53
N ASP A 92 7.21 8.65 -18.80
CA ASP A 92 7.45 7.23 -19.05
C ASP A 92 6.22 6.35 -18.77
N VAL A 93 5.38 6.71 -17.79
CA VAL A 93 4.22 5.87 -17.41
C VAL A 93 3.17 5.74 -18.52
N ASP A 94 3.05 6.71 -19.41
CA ASP A 94 2.08 6.69 -20.52
C ASP A 94 2.34 5.54 -21.51
N ASP A 95 3.55 5.01 -21.53
CA ASP A 95 3.92 3.91 -22.42
C ASP A 95 3.40 2.55 -21.97
N PHE A 96 3.11 2.38 -20.65
CA PHE A 96 2.71 1.09 -20.10
C PHE A 96 1.51 1.12 -19.15
N LEU A 97 1.06 2.29 -18.67
CA LEU A 97 -0.09 2.43 -17.78
C LEU A 97 -1.30 3.06 -18.47
N ALA A 98 -2.49 2.63 -18.08
CA ALA A 98 -3.74 3.35 -18.26
C ALA A 98 -3.88 4.39 -17.15
N VAL A 99 -3.21 5.54 -17.31
CA VAL A 99 -2.98 6.54 -16.24
C VAL A 99 -4.27 7.09 -15.66
N GLU A 100 -5.31 7.28 -16.49
CA GLU A 100 -6.59 7.84 -16.06
C GLU A 100 -7.46 6.84 -15.27
N GLU A 101 -7.17 5.54 -15.40
CA GLU A 101 -7.95 4.47 -14.78
C GLU A 101 -7.38 3.99 -13.44
N ARG A 102 -6.20 4.51 -13.05
CA ARG A 102 -5.53 4.07 -11.84
C ARG A 102 -5.92 4.89 -10.62
N PRO A 103 -6.45 4.25 -9.57
CA PRO A 103 -6.65 4.90 -8.28
C PRO A 103 -5.31 5.28 -7.62
N ARG A 104 -5.32 6.40 -6.92
CA ARG A 104 -4.16 6.91 -6.17
C ARG A 104 -4.58 7.24 -4.75
N PHE A 105 -3.68 6.99 -3.81
CA PHE A 105 -3.89 7.34 -2.42
C PHE A 105 -2.64 8.03 -1.87
N ILE A 106 -2.82 9.12 -1.13
CA ILE A 106 -1.76 9.83 -0.42
C ILE A 106 -2.12 9.85 1.05
N GLY A 107 -1.26 9.28 1.89
CA GLY A 107 -1.54 9.16 3.31
C GLY A 107 -0.30 9.14 4.19
N GLU A 108 -0.55 9.16 5.48
CA GLU A 108 0.45 8.97 6.53
C GLU A 108 0.41 7.52 7.02
N GLU A 109 1.54 6.83 6.90
CA GLU A 109 1.69 5.45 7.35
C GLU A 109 1.96 5.39 8.86
N VAL A 110 1.23 4.49 9.53
CA VAL A 110 1.41 4.15 10.95
C VAL A 110 1.65 2.64 11.07
N VAL A 111 2.75 2.27 11.71
CA VAL A 111 3.08 0.86 12.00
C VAL A 111 2.26 0.41 13.21
N GLN A 112 1.40 -0.58 13.03
CA GLN A 112 0.54 -1.15 14.08
C GLN A 112 1.13 -2.42 14.68
N LYS A 113 1.92 -3.17 13.90
CA LYS A 113 2.64 -4.38 14.28
C LYS A 113 3.89 -4.53 13.43
N ASP A 114 4.99 -4.96 14.03
CA ASP A 114 6.20 -5.37 13.33
C ASP A 114 6.93 -6.48 14.10
N GLU A 115 6.88 -7.70 13.56
CA GLU A 115 7.59 -8.88 14.08
C GLU A 115 8.68 -9.36 13.12
N THR A 116 9.00 -8.60 12.06
CA THR A 116 9.94 -9.01 11.01
C THR A 116 11.42 -8.86 11.38
N GLY A 117 11.71 -8.69 12.69
CA GLY A 117 13.08 -8.82 13.22
C GLY A 117 13.97 -7.60 13.05
N GLY A 118 13.43 -6.42 13.02
CA GLY A 118 14.19 -5.23 13.42
C GLY A 118 14.61 -5.41 14.89
N GLY A 119 15.91 -5.55 15.13
CA GLY A 119 16.51 -6.03 16.37
C GLY A 119 15.88 -5.53 17.65
N ALA A 120 16.07 -6.33 18.70
CA ALA A 120 15.63 -6.05 20.06
C ALA A 120 15.76 -4.55 20.41
N ASP A 121 14.70 -4.02 20.95
CA ASP A 121 14.60 -2.71 21.60
C ASP A 121 15.73 -2.53 22.63
N ASP A 122 16.79 -1.84 22.25
CA ASP A 122 17.83 -1.32 23.16
C ASP A 122 17.58 0.15 23.50
N GLY A 123 16.36 0.61 23.45
CA GLY A 123 15.92 1.82 24.15
C GLY A 123 16.34 3.16 23.53
N HIS A 124 16.79 3.18 22.28
CA HIS A 124 17.02 4.40 21.51
C HIS A 124 16.13 4.37 20.25
N GLY A 125 15.09 5.20 20.28
CA GLY A 125 14.02 5.24 19.28
C GLY A 125 14.51 5.61 17.88
N GLU A 126 15.04 4.65 17.18
CA GLU A 126 15.09 4.64 15.73
C GLU A 126 14.10 3.59 15.27
N SER A 127 13.05 4.04 14.59
CA SER A 127 12.07 3.16 13.94
C SER A 127 12.78 2.42 12.79
N GLY A 128 13.49 1.35 13.14
CA GLY A 128 13.95 0.38 12.16
C GLY A 128 12.73 -0.28 11.55
N TYR A 129 12.30 0.17 10.40
CA TYR A 129 11.40 -0.63 9.59
C TYR A 129 12.13 -1.92 9.25
N GLY A 130 11.66 -3.06 9.74
CA GLY A 130 12.17 -4.37 9.35
C GLY A 130 12.00 -4.57 7.84
N ASP A 131 12.82 -5.44 7.28
CA ASP A 131 12.81 -5.77 5.86
C ASP A 131 11.47 -6.44 5.48
N THR A 132 10.74 -5.84 4.53
CA THR A 132 9.51 -6.39 3.96
C THR A 132 9.76 -7.10 2.63
N ASP A 133 11.01 -7.16 2.18
CA ASP A 133 11.34 -7.75 0.88
C ASP A 133 10.94 -9.23 0.84
N GLY A 134 10.13 -9.55 -0.17
CA GLY A 134 9.64 -10.90 -0.38
C GLY A 134 8.45 -11.33 0.47
N LEU A 135 7.94 -10.49 1.39
CA LEU A 135 6.71 -10.80 2.12
C LEU A 135 5.48 -10.77 1.19
N TYR A 136 4.49 -11.59 1.55
CA TYR A 136 3.17 -11.54 0.92
C TYR A 136 2.33 -10.47 1.60
N LYS A 137 1.77 -9.59 0.79
CA LYS A 137 1.04 -8.40 1.25
C LYS A 137 -0.41 -8.47 0.80
N HIS A 138 -1.31 -8.26 1.73
CA HIS A 138 -2.71 -7.93 1.46
C HIS A 138 -2.92 -6.44 1.69
N SER A 139 -3.29 -5.72 0.65
CA SER A 139 -3.66 -4.30 0.72
C SER A 139 -5.16 -4.15 0.51
N ALA A 140 -5.86 -3.55 1.47
CA ALA A 140 -7.27 -3.23 1.39
C ALA A 140 -7.45 -1.71 1.36
N PHE A 141 -8.05 -1.19 0.30
CA PHE A 141 -8.40 0.22 0.16
C PHE A 141 -9.78 0.43 0.77
N LEU A 142 -9.85 1.16 1.84
CA LEU A 142 -11.03 1.21 2.70
C LEU A 142 -11.97 2.33 2.28
N VAL A 143 -13.26 1.99 2.19
CA VAL A 143 -14.36 2.94 2.00
C VAL A 143 -15.25 2.83 3.24
N ARG A 144 -15.46 3.94 3.94
CA ARG A 144 -16.26 3.97 5.16
C ARG A 144 -17.72 3.67 4.88
N LYS A 145 -18.39 3.12 5.87
CA LYS A 145 -19.83 2.84 5.81
C LYS A 145 -20.61 4.14 5.66
N SER A 146 -21.64 4.12 4.81
CA SER A 146 -22.53 5.26 4.61
C SER A 146 -23.11 5.75 5.93
N GLY A 147 -23.02 7.06 6.17
CA GLY A 147 -23.50 7.73 7.36
C GLY A 147 -22.47 7.92 8.47
N MET A 148 -21.25 7.34 8.32
CA MET A 148 -20.14 7.64 9.22
C MET A 148 -19.38 8.89 8.73
N SER A 149 -18.94 9.75 9.65
CA SER A 149 -17.95 10.78 9.36
C SER A 149 -16.55 10.17 9.23
N HIS A 150 -15.59 10.89 8.66
CA HIS A 150 -14.18 10.47 8.62
C HIS A 150 -13.61 10.24 10.03
N GLU A 151 -13.97 11.10 10.98
CA GLU A 151 -13.52 10.99 12.37
C GLU A 151 -14.08 9.73 13.06
N GLU A 152 -15.38 9.45 12.93
CA GLU A 152 -16.02 8.25 13.48
C GLU A 152 -15.43 6.98 12.86
N PHE A 153 -15.17 6.98 11.54
CA PHE A 153 -14.53 5.88 10.85
C PHE A 153 -13.12 5.63 11.37
N ARG A 154 -12.30 6.67 11.47
CA ARG A 154 -10.93 6.58 11.95
C ARG A 154 -10.87 6.08 13.40
N ASP A 155 -11.68 6.65 14.29
CA ASP A 155 -11.75 6.25 15.70
C ASP A 155 -12.13 4.78 15.83
N TYR A 156 -13.17 4.32 15.09
CA TYR A 156 -13.58 2.92 15.10
C TYR A 156 -12.45 2.01 14.60
N TRP A 157 -11.86 2.35 13.46
CA TRP A 157 -10.79 1.57 12.86
C TRP A 157 -9.58 1.44 13.79
N GLU A 158 -9.11 2.54 14.38
CA GLU A 158 -7.96 2.55 15.30
C GLU A 158 -8.26 1.79 16.61
N THR A 159 -9.43 2.02 17.22
CA THR A 159 -9.68 1.57 18.57
C THR A 159 -10.37 0.21 18.67
N GLN A 160 -11.17 -0.18 17.67
CA GLN A 160 -11.94 -1.42 17.67
C GLN A 160 -11.38 -2.46 16.71
N HIS A 161 -11.12 -2.08 15.45
CA HIS A 161 -10.73 -3.04 14.41
C HIS A 161 -9.22 -3.34 14.39
N THR A 162 -8.37 -2.34 14.52
CA THR A 162 -6.90 -2.49 14.48
C THR A 162 -6.38 -3.51 15.49
N PRO A 163 -6.86 -3.57 16.76
CA PRO A 163 -6.46 -4.63 17.68
C PRO A 163 -6.79 -6.03 17.21
N LEU A 164 -7.94 -6.22 16.55
CA LEU A 164 -8.31 -7.53 15.98
C LEU A 164 -7.42 -7.88 14.77
N ALA A 165 -7.24 -6.94 13.84
CA ALA A 165 -6.43 -7.16 12.64
C ALA A 165 -4.97 -7.46 12.97
N ARG A 166 -4.40 -6.79 13.98
CA ARG A 166 -3.04 -7.03 14.47
C ARG A 166 -2.81 -8.45 14.97
N ASP A 167 -3.84 -9.03 15.60
CA ASP A 167 -3.76 -10.33 16.24
C ASP A 167 -4.16 -11.49 15.31
N ILE A 168 -4.44 -11.24 14.02
CA ILE A 168 -4.71 -12.29 13.03
C ILE A 168 -3.51 -13.24 12.92
N GLU A 169 -3.79 -14.53 12.94
CA GLU A 169 -2.79 -15.59 12.85
C GLU A 169 -2.02 -15.50 11.53
N GLY A 170 -0.69 -15.53 11.60
CA GLY A 170 0.23 -15.42 10.46
C GLY A 170 0.57 -13.99 10.04
N VAL A 171 -0.10 -12.95 10.57
CA VAL A 171 0.30 -11.57 10.35
C VAL A 171 1.58 -11.27 11.09
N VAL A 172 2.67 -10.99 10.35
CA VAL A 172 3.97 -10.61 10.91
C VAL A 172 4.17 -9.10 10.94
N ARG A 173 3.44 -8.36 10.09
CA ARG A 173 3.44 -6.90 10.08
C ARG A 173 2.05 -6.37 9.71
N TYR A 174 1.69 -5.23 10.28
CA TYR A 174 0.44 -4.53 9.97
C TYR A 174 0.68 -3.03 9.94
N HIS A 175 0.33 -2.40 8.82
CA HIS A 175 0.34 -0.95 8.66
C HIS A 175 -1.07 -0.43 8.37
N THR A 176 -1.35 0.76 8.89
CA THR A 176 -2.51 1.57 8.51
C THR A 176 -2.02 2.84 7.85
N VAL A 177 -2.65 3.23 6.75
CA VAL A 177 -2.33 4.49 6.06
C VAL A 177 -3.56 5.37 6.07
N TYR A 178 -3.46 6.54 6.69
CA TYR A 178 -4.54 7.51 6.82
C TYR A 178 -4.40 8.60 5.77
N PRO A 179 -5.49 9.03 5.10
CA PRO A 179 -5.41 10.07 4.07
C PRO A 179 -4.92 11.40 4.67
N THR A 180 -4.05 12.10 3.93
CA THR A 180 -3.59 13.45 4.31
C THR A 180 -4.67 14.50 4.11
N ASP A 181 -5.60 14.25 3.18
CA ASP A 181 -6.81 15.05 2.93
C ASP A 181 -8.00 14.11 2.72
N PRO A 182 -8.77 13.81 3.79
CA PRO A 182 -9.90 12.90 3.70
C PRO A 182 -11.00 13.34 2.73
N GLU A 183 -11.20 14.65 2.55
CA GLU A 183 -12.25 15.18 1.66
C GLU A 183 -11.88 15.07 0.18
N ALA A 184 -10.58 15.10 -0.14
CA ALA A 184 -10.08 14.97 -1.50
C ALA A 184 -9.66 13.54 -1.86
N SER A 185 -9.66 12.62 -0.90
CA SER A 185 -9.24 11.23 -1.10
C SER A 185 -10.39 10.34 -1.57
N GLU A 186 -10.09 9.46 -2.53
CA GLU A 186 -11.06 8.44 -3.01
C GLU A 186 -11.33 7.36 -1.96
N PHE A 187 -10.34 7.08 -1.09
CA PHE A 187 -10.43 6.08 -0.03
C PHE A 187 -10.25 6.72 1.34
N ASP A 188 -10.90 6.14 2.34
CA ASP A 188 -10.81 6.58 3.75
C ASP A 188 -9.57 6.04 4.46
N GLY A 189 -8.85 5.10 3.85
CA GLY A 189 -7.59 4.56 4.35
C GLY A 189 -7.11 3.34 3.58
N VAL A 190 -5.89 2.89 3.89
CA VAL A 190 -5.35 1.62 3.39
C VAL A 190 -4.87 0.78 4.56
N ALA A 191 -5.33 -0.46 4.62
CA ALA A 191 -4.86 -1.47 5.57
C ALA A 191 -3.91 -2.45 4.85
N GLU A 192 -2.72 -2.65 5.39
CA GLU A 192 -1.68 -3.48 4.81
C GLU A 192 -1.23 -4.54 5.79
N LEU A 193 -1.57 -5.80 5.51
CA LEU A 193 -1.20 -6.94 6.33
C LEU A 193 -0.16 -7.78 5.59
N TYR A 194 0.90 -8.17 6.31
CA TYR A 194 2.04 -8.88 5.73
C TYR A 194 2.18 -10.26 6.37
N PHE A 195 2.52 -11.24 5.51
CA PHE A 195 2.67 -12.64 5.85
C PHE A 195 3.97 -13.20 5.25
N GLU A 196 4.61 -14.14 5.94
CA GLU A 196 5.76 -14.87 5.40
C GLU A 196 5.33 -15.94 4.39
N SER A 197 4.09 -16.44 4.50
CA SER A 197 3.52 -17.52 3.70
C SER A 197 2.26 -17.05 2.97
N LEU A 198 2.17 -17.41 1.68
CA LEU A 198 0.95 -17.18 0.90
C LEU A 198 -0.21 -18.05 1.38
N GLU A 199 0.09 -19.24 1.91
CA GLU A 199 -0.91 -20.15 2.51
C GLU A 199 -1.55 -19.50 3.73
N ASP A 200 -0.76 -18.95 4.67
CA ASP A 200 -1.28 -18.25 5.83
C ASP A 200 -2.13 -17.03 5.45
N LEU A 201 -1.69 -16.27 4.45
CA LEU A 201 -2.46 -15.13 3.94
C LEU A 201 -3.81 -15.59 3.39
N HIS A 202 -3.83 -16.64 2.56
CA HIS A 202 -5.07 -17.16 1.97
C HIS A 202 -6.01 -17.74 3.02
N ASP A 203 -5.49 -18.49 3.97
CA ASP A 203 -6.28 -19.05 5.07
C ASP A 203 -6.91 -17.97 5.94
N ALA A 204 -6.16 -16.89 6.21
CA ALA A 204 -6.64 -15.79 7.03
C ALA A 204 -7.63 -14.89 6.30
N LEU A 205 -7.35 -14.52 5.03
CA LEU A 205 -8.00 -13.40 4.35
C LEU A 205 -8.64 -13.78 3.00
N GLY A 206 -8.46 -15.03 2.53
CA GLY A 206 -8.87 -15.49 1.20
C GLY A 206 -7.84 -15.16 0.12
N SER A 207 -8.04 -15.69 -1.08
CA SER A 207 -7.16 -15.54 -2.24
C SER A 207 -7.62 -14.39 -3.18
N PRO A 208 -6.83 -14.03 -4.20
CA PRO A 208 -7.28 -13.11 -5.24
C PRO A 208 -8.59 -13.58 -5.88
N GLY A 209 -9.55 -12.68 -6.01
CA GLY A 209 -10.88 -13.01 -6.55
C GLY A 209 -11.79 -13.88 -5.68
N SER A 210 -11.31 -14.42 -4.55
CA SER A 210 -12.08 -15.23 -3.62
C SER A 210 -11.97 -14.72 -2.17
N ARG A 211 -13.05 -14.92 -1.43
CA ARG A 211 -13.09 -14.70 0.03
C ARG A 211 -13.24 -16.03 0.79
N ASP A 212 -12.90 -17.13 0.16
CA ASP A 212 -12.81 -18.43 0.81
C ASP A 212 -11.59 -18.44 1.73
N TYR A 213 -11.80 -18.66 3.01
CA TYR A 213 -10.82 -18.65 4.07
C TYR A 213 -11.04 -19.79 5.05
N ASP A 214 -10.03 -20.13 5.83
CA ASP A 214 -10.15 -21.13 6.87
C ASP A 214 -11.04 -20.62 8.03
N PRO A 215 -12.24 -21.21 8.24
CA PRO A 215 -13.14 -20.77 9.30
C PRO A 215 -12.63 -21.11 10.71
N SER A 216 -11.60 -21.95 10.83
CA SER A 216 -11.00 -22.30 12.12
C SER A 216 -10.07 -21.22 12.67
N ARG A 217 -9.67 -20.24 11.84
CA ARG A 217 -8.89 -19.08 12.27
C ARG A 217 -9.81 -18.06 12.94
N GLU A 218 -9.99 -18.24 14.26
CA GLU A 218 -11.01 -17.52 15.03
C GLU A 218 -10.80 -15.99 15.04
N VAL A 219 -9.55 -15.50 15.14
CA VAL A 219 -9.26 -14.08 15.18
C VAL A 219 -9.51 -13.45 13.81
N ALA A 220 -9.06 -14.12 12.74
CA ALA A 220 -9.34 -13.66 11.38
C ALA A 220 -10.85 -13.64 11.09
N ALA A 221 -11.62 -14.62 11.57
CA ALA A 221 -13.07 -14.62 11.45
C ALA A 221 -13.71 -13.41 12.15
N LYS A 222 -13.31 -13.13 13.40
CA LYS A 222 -13.80 -11.96 14.15
C LYS A 222 -13.46 -10.64 13.46
N ALA A 223 -12.23 -10.50 12.96
CA ALA A 223 -11.83 -9.30 12.25
C ALA A 223 -12.66 -9.09 10.96
N ARG A 224 -13.00 -10.17 10.25
CA ARG A 224 -13.87 -10.10 9.06
C ARG A 224 -15.33 -9.77 9.39
N GLU A 225 -15.87 -10.31 10.46
CA GLU A 225 -17.23 -9.95 10.91
C GLU A 225 -17.30 -8.48 11.33
N ASP A 226 -16.22 -7.98 11.96
CA ASP A 226 -16.17 -6.60 12.44
C ASP A 226 -16.14 -5.56 11.31
N VAL A 227 -15.62 -5.88 10.11
CA VAL A 227 -15.56 -4.93 8.99
C VAL A 227 -16.94 -4.40 8.58
N ASP A 228 -18.00 -5.17 8.75
CA ASP A 228 -19.38 -4.75 8.43
C ASP A 228 -19.88 -3.62 9.33
N ASN A 229 -19.22 -3.37 10.47
CA ASN A 229 -19.58 -2.29 11.37
C ASN A 229 -19.17 -0.91 10.84
N PHE A 230 -18.07 -0.81 10.08
CA PHE A 230 -17.49 0.47 9.68
C PHE A 230 -17.14 0.61 8.20
N LEU A 231 -17.15 -0.48 7.40
CA LEU A 231 -16.78 -0.48 5.98
C LEU A 231 -17.96 -0.72 5.04
N ALA A 232 -17.91 -0.10 3.86
CA ALA A 232 -18.66 -0.44 2.68
C ALA A 232 -17.92 -1.59 1.93
N VAL A 233 -18.04 -2.82 2.44
CA VAL A 233 -17.20 -3.97 2.06
C VAL A 233 -17.23 -4.30 0.56
N ALA A 234 -18.36 -4.07 -0.11
CA ALA A 234 -18.52 -4.36 -1.52
C ALA A 234 -17.81 -3.36 -2.46
N GLU A 235 -17.47 -2.18 -1.95
CA GLU A 235 -16.93 -1.05 -2.73
C GLU A 235 -15.41 -0.91 -2.60
N ARG A 236 -14.78 -1.73 -1.74
CA ARG A 236 -13.36 -1.62 -1.46
C ARG A 236 -12.50 -2.50 -2.38
N PRO A 237 -11.52 -1.94 -3.09
CA PRO A 237 -10.52 -2.74 -3.78
C PRO A 237 -9.65 -3.52 -2.79
N ARG A 238 -9.25 -4.73 -3.21
CA ARG A 238 -8.29 -5.58 -2.50
C ARG A 238 -7.19 -6.00 -3.46
N PHE A 239 -5.98 -6.03 -2.96
CA PHE A 239 -4.84 -6.52 -3.72
C PHE A 239 -4.02 -7.49 -2.89
N ILE A 240 -3.65 -8.63 -3.47
CA ILE A 240 -2.76 -9.61 -2.86
C ILE A 240 -1.54 -9.78 -3.77
N GLY A 241 -0.37 -9.46 -3.24
CA GLY A 241 0.86 -9.50 -4.01
C GLY A 241 2.07 -9.84 -3.17
N ARG A 242 3.22 -9.94 -3.85
CA ARG A 242 4.52 -10.06 -3.21
C ARG A 242 5.24 -8.74 -3.28
N GLU A 243 5.67 -8.24 -2.14
CA GLU A 243 6.40 -6.99 -2.04
C GLU A 243 7.88 -7.17 -2.39
N THR A 244 8.45 -6.17 -3.06
CA THR A 244 9.89 -6.04 -3.31
C THR A 244 10.33 -4.62 -2.95
N VAL A 245 11.35 -4.52 -2.11
CA VAL A 245 11.98 -3.26 -1.75
C VAL A 245 12.92 -2.83 -2.88
N GLN A 246 12.58 -1.76 -3.58
CA GLN A 246 13.36 -1.20 -4.69
C GLN A 246 14.38 -0.15 -4.23
N LYS A 247 14.06 0.53 -3.12
CA LYS A 247 14.90 1.52 -2.45
C LYS A 247 14.54 1.57 -0.97
N ASP A 248 15.53 1.63 -0.09
CA ASP A 248 15.40 2.07 1.29
C ASP A 248 16.64 2.89 1.68
N ALA A 249 16.44 4.17 1.88
CA ALA A 249 17.48 5.12 2.29
C ALA A 249 17.29 5.64 3.73
N THR A 250 16.33 5.08 4.49
CA THR A 250 15.96 5.59 5.83
C THR A 250 16.99 5.27 6.91
N GLY A 251 17.96 4.36 6.66
CA GLY A 251 19.06 4.03 7.58
C GLY A 251 20.42 4.62 7.21
N THR A 252 20.49 5.45 6.16
CA THR A 252 21.77 6.06 5.75
C THR A 252 21.87 7.45 6.36
N GLU A 253 22.57 7.57 7.51
CA GLU A 253 23.01 8.88 8.00
C GLU A 253 23.85 9.55 6.90
N ALA A 254 23.44 10.76 6.50
CA ALA A 254 24.27 11.62 5.66
C ALA A 254 25.55 11.98 6.44
N HIS A 255 26.69 11.44 6.03
CA HIS A 255 28.01 11.83 6.47
C HIS A 255 28.50 13.07 5.73
#